data_564b4b999a65800a57cc8803ca741805
#
_entry.id   564b4b999a65800a57cc8803ca741805
#
_cell.length_a   1.000
_cell.length_b   1.000
_cell.length_c   1.000
_cell.angle_alpha   90.00
_cell.angle_beta   90.00
_cell.angle_gamma   90.00
#
_symmetry.space_group_name_H-M   'P 1'
#
loop_
_entity.id
_entity.type
_entity.pdbx_description
1 polymer ?
#
loop_
_entity_poly.entity_id
_entity_poly.type
_entity_poly.pdbx_seq_one_letter_code
_entity_poly.pdbx_strand_id
1 'polypeptide(L)'
;SNAASLLGAVTASSLMVSNAATVSSLTVSNVTSLLGAVTASSLIVSNTAGFLGLINATGGQIQFQATQNPSASVNVLDDYEEGTFTPVLSFGGTSTGITYSTQSGTYTKVGNRVFGEVSIILTSKGSSTGQAIIAGLPFTAGMTAVTAMHVNQMDTSLAVPPTCPIGAGSTVFTPAKMSSGSAVTLAETDFGNTSIVRISFHYQV
;
A
#
# COMPACT_ATOMS: atom_id res chain seq x y z
N SER A 1 55.94 6.77 -21.75
CA SER A 1 54.50 7.04 -21.47
C SER A 1 54.16 8.45 -21.97
N ASN A 2 53.38 8.54 -23.04
CA ASN A 2 52.90 9.83 -23.52
C ASN A 2 51.61 10.18 -22.75
N ALA A 3 51.74 10.93 -21.68
CA ALA A 3 50.60 11.59 -21.04
C ALA A 3 50.39 12.93 -21.76
N ALA A 4 49.28 13.09 -22.47
CA ALA A 4 48.83 14.38 -22.96
C ALA A 4 47.99 15.04 -21.89
N SER A 5 48.40 16.15 -21.35
CA SER A 5 47.62 16.99 -20.45
C SER A 5 46.98 18.12 -21.27
N LEU A 6 45.63 18.09 -21.37
CA LEU A 6 44.86 19.14 -22.02
C LEU A 6 44.31 20.07 -20.94
N LEU A 7 44.88 21.26 -20.84
CA LEU A 7 44.46 22.33 -19.92
C LEU A 7 43.52 23.28 -20.64
N GLY A 8 42.27 22.91 -20.78
CA GLY A 8 41.24 23.74 -21.39
C GLY A 8 40.14 22.94 -22.07
N ALA A 9 39.22 23.65 -22.73
CA ALA A 9 38.14 23.02 -23.47
C ALA A 9 38.71 22.32 -24.73
N VAL A 10 38.35 21.05 -24.91
CA VAL A 10 38.60 20.29 -26.14
C VAL A 10 37.34 20.33 -26.99
N THR A 11 37.42 21.01 -28.13
CA THR A 11 36.32 20.96 -29.13
C THR A 11 36.77 20.00 -30.23
N ALA A 12 36.14 18.85 -30.31
CA ALA A 12 36.41 17.85 -31.32
C ALA A 12 35.12 17.29 -31.89
N SER A 13 35.09 16.98 -33.17
CA SER A 13 34.00 16.26 -33.82
C SER A 13 33.94 14.81 -33.37
N SER A 14 35.02 14.25 -32.88
CA SER A 14 35.08 12.94 -32.22
C SER A 14 36.25 12.90 -31.22
N LEU A 15 36.04 12.25 -30.08
CA LEU A 15 37.07 11.94 -29.09
C LEU A 15 37.14 10.42 -28.92
N MET A 16 38.26 9.81 -29.28
CA MET A 16 38.49 8.40 -29.03
C MET A 16 39.50 8.24 -27.88
N VAL A 17 39.09 7.59 -26.82
CA VAL A 17 39.96 7.21 -25.71
C VAL A 17 40.07 5.68 -25.70
N SER A 18 41.25 5.16 -26.03
CA SER A 18 41.49 3.72 -26.19
C SER A 18 41.61 2.96 -24.86
N ASN A 19 41.84 3.65 -23.74
CA ASN A 19 41.98 3.03 -22.41
C ASN A 19 40.98 3.67 -21.40
N ALA A 20 41.47 4.54 -20.53
CA ALA A 20 40.67 5.20 -19.52
C ALA A 20 40.68 6.71 -19.66
N ALA A 21 39.55 7.36 -19.52
CA ALA A 21 39.45 8.79 -19.34
C ALA A 21 38.90 9.09 -17.93
N THR A 22 39.60 9.98 -17.21
CA THR A 22 39.09 10.53 -15.96
C THR A 22 38.62 11.96 -16.22
N VAL A 23 37.35 12.22 -16.05
CA VAL A 23 36.76 13.55 -16.23
C VAL A 23 36.04 13.96 -14.96
N SER A 24 36.16 15.22 -14.56
CA SER A 24 35.42 15.77 -13.41
C SER A 24 33.93 16.00 -13.75
N SER A 25 33.64 16.27 -15.01
CA SER A 25 32.27 16.35 -15.54
C SER A 25 32.25 16.01 -17.02
N LEU A 26 31.21 15.32 -17.47
CA LEU A 26 30.94 15.05 -18.88
C LEU A 26 29.52 15.57 -19.19
N THR A 27 29.41 16.59 -20.04
CA THR A 27 28.13 17.07 -20.55
C THR A 27 28.00 16.63 -22.01
N VAL A 28 26.95 15.89 -22.31
CA VAL A 28 26.62 15.45 -23.67
C VAL A 28 25.26 16.04 -24.06
N SER A 29 25.29 16.89 -25.07
CA SER A 29 24.10 17.66 -25.49
C SER A 29 23.20 16.93 -26.48
N ASN A 30 23.63 15.78 -26.98
CA ASN A 30 22.88 15.01 -27.99
C ASN A 30 22.80 13.52 -27.62
N VAL A 31 22.64 12.64 -28.60
CA VAL A 31 22.55 11.19 -28.38
C VAL A 31 23.89 10.60 -28.04
N THR A 32 23.96 9.86 -26.95
CA THR A 32 25.16 9.13 -26.51
C THR A 32 24.88 7.65 -26.43
N SER A 33 25.72 6.83 -27.04
CA SER A 33 25.72 5.38 -26.83
C SER A 33 26.94 4.99 -25.97
N LEU A 34 26.65 4.36 -24.81
CA LEU A 34 27.67 3.74 -23.96
C LEU A 34 27.61 2.22 -24.16
N LEU A 35 28.60 1.66 -24.82
CA LEU A 35 28.63 0.24 -25.21
C LEU A 35 29.26 -0.68 -24.15
N GLY A 36 29.43 -0.20 -22.94
CA GLY A 36 30.02 -0.97 -21.84
C GLY A 36 29.27 -0.75 -20.52
N ALA A 37 29.85 -1.30 -19.45
CA ALA A 37 29.30 -1.08 -18.11
C ALA A 37 29.47 0.39 -17.70
N VAL A 38 28.41 0.98 -17.16
CA VAL A 38 28.44 2.28 -16.49
C VAL A 38 28.45 2.03 -14.99
N THR A 39 29.56 2.41 -14.34
CA THR A 39 29.66 2.38 -12.87
C THR A 39 29.59 3.81 -12.37
N ALA A 40 28.56 4.12 -11.61
CA ALA A 40 28.35 5.44 -11.02
C ALA A 40 27.89 5.30 -9.56
N SER A 41 28.32 6.24 -8.71
CA SER A 41 27.81 6.33 -7.33
C SER A 41 26.35 6.82 -7.30
N SER A 42 25.92 7.57 -8.31
CA SER A 42 24.53 7.94 -8.54
C SER A 42 24.26 8.14 -10.02
N LEU A 43 23.08 7.76 -10.48
CA LEU A 43 22.59 8.03 -11.83
C LEU A 43 21.22 8.70 -11.73
N ILE A 44 21.11 9.94 -12.21
CA ILE A 44 19.85 10.68 -12.25
C ILE A 44 19.40 10.76 -13.72
N VAL A 45 18.22 10.21 -14.00
CA VAL A 45 17.58 10.27 -15.30
C VAL A 45 16.35 11.15 -15.18
N SER A 46 16.38 12.34 -15.77
CA SER A 46 15.31 13.35 -15.66
C SER A 46 14.05 13.01 -16.47
N ASN A 47 14.14 12.03 -17.34
CA ASN A 47 13.05 11.59 -18.21
C ASN A 47 12.79 10.09 -18.08
N THR A 48 13.01 9.33 -19.14
CA THR A 48 12.74 7.90 -19.20
C THR A 48 14.04 7.12 -19.27
N ALA A 49 14.19 6.10 -18.41
CA ALA A 49 15.23 5.09 -18.55
C ALA A 49 14.57 3.80 -19.12
N GLY A 50 15.05 3.37 -20.30
CA GLY A 50 14.63 2.10 -20.90
C GLY A 50 15.62 1.00 -20.56
N PHE A 51 15.14 -0.13 -20.06
CA PHE A 51 15.94 -1.32 -19.75
C PHE A 51 15.47 -2.48 -20.63
N LEU A 52 16.40 -3.07 -21.38
CA LEU A 52 16.13 -4.23 -22.25
C LEU A 52 16.38 -5.58 -21.56
N GLY A 53 16.74 -5.56 -20.29
CA GLY A 53 17.04 -6.73 -19.48
C GLY A 53 16.56 -6.59 -18.06
N LEU A 54 17.06 -7.46 -17.19
CA LEU A 54 16.73 -7.46 -15.78
C LEU A 54 17.26 -6.19 -15.08
N ILE A 55 16.41 -5.51 -14.32
CA ILE A 55 16.84 -4.51 -13.34
C ILE A 55 17.14 -5.26 -12.04
N ASN A 56 18.41 -5.29 -11.66
CA ASN A 56 18.85 -5.93 -10.44
C ASN A 56 19.22 -4.87 -9.38
N ALA A 57 18.36 -4.70 -8.37
CA ALA A 57 18.59 -3.79 -7.26
C ALA A 57 19.21 -4.53 -6.05
N THR A 58 20.35 -5.18 -6.26
CA THR A 58 21.04 -5.94 -5.21
C THR A 58 21.44 -5.05 -4.03
N GLY A 59 20.86 -5.29 -2.87
CA GLY A 59 21.08 -4.51 -1.65
C GLY A 59 20.44 -3.13 -1.64
N GLY A 60 19.62 -2.79 -2.67
CA GLY A 60 18.91 -1.54 -2.79
C GLY A 60 17.38 -1.70 -2.72
N GLN A 61 16.70 -0.58 -2.80
CA GLN A 61 15.23 -0.48 -2.79
C GLN A 61 14.76 0.30 -4.02
N ILE A 62 13.52 0.03 -4.46
CA ILE A 62 12.82 0.86 -5.44
C ILE A 62 11.87 1.76 -4.64
N GLN A 63 12.11 3.06 -4.67
CA GLN A 63 11.26 4.04 -4.00
C GLN A 63 10.23 4.59 -4.99
N PHE A 64 8.97 4.52 -4.61
CA PHE A 64 7.88 5.20 -5.30
C PHE A 64 7.65 6.59 -4.70
N GLN A 65 6.99 7.47 -5.45
CA GLN A 65 6.69 8.82 -4.99
C GLN A 65 5.65 8.79 -3.86
N ALA A 66 5.82 9.67 -2.86
CA ALA A 66 4.82 9.82 -1.79
C ALA A 66 3.48 10.38 -2.30
N THR A 67 3.52 11.22 -3.34
CA THR A 67 2.31 11.65 -4.06
C THR A 67 2.06 10.70 -5.22
N GLN A 68 0.90 10.06 -5.20
CA GLN A 68 0.52 9.11 -6.23
C GLN A 68 0.43 9.75 -7.60
N ASN A 69 0.93 9.07 -8.62
CA ASN A 69 0.82 9.45 -10.02
C ASN A 69 0.30 8.25 -10.83
N PRO A 70 -1.02 7.98 -10.76
CA PRO A 70 -1.61 6.81 -11.38
C PRO A 70 -1.45 6.86 -12.90
N SER A 71 -1.13 5.73 -13.50
CA SER A 71 -0.99 5.54 -14.93
C SER A 71 -2.23 4.88 -15.53
N ALA A 72 -2.68 5.37 -16.68
CA ALA A 72 -3.71 4.69 -17.46
C ALA A 72 -3.20 3.43 -18.19
N SER A 73 -1.87 3.22 -18.24
CA SER A 73 -1.28 2.04 -18.89
C SER A 73 -1.39 0.80 -18.02
N VAL A 74 -1.93 -0.27 -18.56
CA VAL A 74 -2.13 -1.56 -17.89
C VAL A 74 -0.83 -2.31 -17.56
N ASN A 75 0.30 -1.85 -18.09
CA ASN A 75 1.61 -2.49 -17.95
C ASN A 75 2.56 -1.67 -17.05
N VAL A 76 2.05 -0.66 -16.33
CA VAL A 76 2.85 0.17 -15.43
C VAL A 76 2.54 -0.23 -13.99
N LEU A 77 3.59 -0.60 -13.23
CA LEU A 77 3.51 -0.71 -11.78
C LEU A 77 3.62 0.71 -11.22
N ASP A 78 2.51 1.25 -10.84
CA ASP A 78 2.37 2.56 -10.22
C ASP A 78 1.78 2.42 -8.82
N ASP A 79 1.88 3.47 -8.02
CA ASP A 79 1.10 3.63 -6.81
C ASP A 79 1.30 2.50 -5.77
N TYR A 80 2.56 2.28 -5.38
CA TYR A 80 2.89 1.41 -4.25
C TYR A 80 2.97 2.22 -2.96
N GLU A 81 2.24 1.78 -1.94
CA GLU A 81 2.21 2.42 -0.63
C GLU A 81 1.99 1.37 0.48
N GLU A 82 2.71 1.51 1.57
CA GLU A 82 2.48 0.75 2.80
C GLU A 82 2.17 1.71 3.94
N GLY A 83 1.30 1.29 4.84
CA GLY A 83 0.96 2.14 5.96
C GLY A 83 0.15 1.46 7.06
N THR A 84 -0.21 2.28 8.04
CA THR A 84 -1.05 1.89 9.15
C THR A 84 -2.27 2.79 9.23
N PHE A 85 -3.34 2.29 9.84
CA PHE A 85 -4.54 3.05 10.14
C PHE A 85 -5.14 2.60 11.48
N THR A 86 -6.03 3.41 12.02
CA THR A 86 -6.71 3.11 13.29
C THR A 86 -8.15 2.73 13.01
N PRO A 87 -8.51 1.42 13.03
CA PRO A 87 -9.88 0.99 12.84
C PRO A 87 -10.73 1.35 14.07
N VAL A 88 -11.92 1.91 13.87
CA VAL A 88 -12.83 2.33 14.96
C VAL A 88 -14.11 1.52 14.90
N LEU A 89 -14.36 0.71 15.92
CA LEU A 89 -15.64 0.03 16.10
C LEU A 89 -16.67 1.00 16.67
N SER A 90 -17.88 0.95 16.11
CA SER A 90 -19.03 1.70 16.60
C SER A 90 -20.31 0.86 16.50
N PHE A 91 -21.32 1.22 17.30
CA PHE A 91 -22.64 0.64 17.26
C PHE A 91 -23.67 1.74 17.03
N GLY A 92 -24.49 1.61 15.99
CA GLY A 92 -25.42 2.66 15.58
C GLY A 92 -24.72 4.00 15.23
N GLY A 93 -23.46 3.95 14.80
CA GLY A 93 -22.67 5.12 14.45
C GLY A 93 -22.00 5.84 15.64
N THR A 94 -22.10 5.30 16.85
CA THR A 94 -21.46 5.86 18.07
C THR A 94 -20.54 4.84 18.73
N SER A 95 -19.50 5.32 19.45
CA SER A 95 -18.50 4.49 20.13
C SER A 95 -18.40 4.80 21.64
N THR A 96 -19.51 5.22 22.26
CA THR A 96 -19.52 5.67 23.66
C THR A 96 -19.10 4.55 24.61
N GLY A 97 -18.02 4.76 25.34
CA GLY A 97 -17.48 3.84 26.33
C GLY A 97 -16.78 2.61 25.75
N ILE A 98 -16.58 2.53 24.44
CA ILE A 98 -15.76 1.48 23.82
C ILE A 98 -14.29 1.75 24.18
N THR A 99 -13.61 0.74 24.71
CA THR A 99 -12.18 0.80 25.00
C THR A 99 -11.48 -0.43 24.45
N TYR A 100 -10.20 -0.27 24.12
CA TYR A 100 -9.39 -1.26 23.42
C TYR A 100 -8.12 -1.59 24.19
N SER A 101 -7.70 -2.86 24.15
CA SER A 101 -6.31 -3.26 24.43
C SER A 101 -5.48 -3.30 23.15
N THR A 102 -6.13 -3.54 22.01
CA THR A 102 -5.51 -3.48 20.68
C THR A 102 -6.47 -2.80 19.71
N GLN A 103 -5.94 -1.86 18.94
CA GLN A 103 -6.69 -1.13 17.91
C GLN A 103 -5.70 -0.76 16.81
N SER A 104 -5.50 -1.65 15.84
CA SER A 104 -4.50 -1.47 14.79
C SER A 104 -4.98 -2.00 13.44
N GLY A 105 -4.57 -1.33 12.39
CA GLY A 105 -4.72 -1.77 11.02
C GLY A 105 -3.45 -1.52 10.24
N THR A 106 -3.13 -2.40 9.31
CA THR A 106 -2.02 -2.27 8.36
C THR A 106 -2.53 -2.45 6.96
N TYR A 107 -1.86 -1.85 5.99
CA TYR A 107 -2.20 -2.03 4.59
C TYR A 107 -0.97 -1.97 3.68
N THR A 108 -1.11 -2.60 2.52
CA THR A 108 -0.26 -2.43 1.35
C THR A 108 -1.16 -2.14 0.15
N LYS A 109 -0.90 -1.05 -0.55
CA LYS A 109 -1.57 -0.69 -1.80
C LYS A 109 -0.64 -0.93 -2.97
N VAL A 110 -1.15 -1.56 -4.02
CA VAL A 110 -0.43 -1.78 -5.28
C VAL A 110 -1.39 -1.44 -6.42
N GLY A 111 -1.11 -0.37 -7.13
CA GLY A 111 -2.02 0.18 -8.13
C GLY A 111 -3.40 0.47 -7.53
N ASN A 112 -4.45 -0.12 -8.09
CA ASN A 112 -5.82 0.04 -7.61
C ASN A 112 -6.26 -1.02 -6.57
N ARG A 113 -5.33 -1.78 -5.98
CA ARG A 113 -5.65 -2.83 -4.98
C ARG A 113 -5.06 -2.49 -3.62
N VAL A 114 -5.89 -2.61 -2.61
CA VAL A 114 -5.52 -2.48 -1.21
C VAL A 114 -5.67 -3.85 -0.55
N PHE A 115 -4.60 -4.28 0.10
CA PHE A 115 -4.56 -5.47 0.96
C PHE A 115 -4.29 -5.00 2.38
N GLY A 116 -4.88 -5.65 3.38
CA GLY A 116 -4.59 -5.25 4.75
C GLY A 116 -5.19 -6.15 5.81
N GLU A 117 -4.89 -5.78 7.04
CA GLU A 117 -5.34 -6.48 8.22
C GLU A 117 -5.86 -5.51 9.27
N VAL A 118 -6.87 -5.92 10.01
CA VAL A 118 -7.40 -5.24 11.19
C VAL A 118 -7.26 -6.15 12.40
N SER A 119 -6.83 -5.60 13.51
CA SER A 119 -6.85 -6.23 14.82
C SER A 119 -7.47 -5.29 15.85
N ILE A 120 -8.63 -5.69 16.38
CA ILE A 120 -9.33 -5.02 17.47
C ILE A 120 -9.49 -6.02 18.61
N ILE A 121 -9.06 -5.63 19.81
CA ILE A 121 -9.32 -6.36 21.05
C ILE A 121 -9.95 -5.38 22.03
N LEU A 122 -11.19 -5.67 22.44
CA LEU A 122 -11.93 -4.82 23.37
C LEU A 122 -11.50 -5.09 24.81
N THR A 123 -11.53 -4.05 25.63
CA THR A 123 -11.58 -4.13 27.09
C THR A 123 -12.93 -3.68 27.62
N SER A 124 -13.72 -2.96 26.78
CA SER A 124 -15.12 -2.66 27.01
C SER A 124 -15.81 -2.45 25.66
N LYS A 125 -17.02 -3.00 25.49
CA LYS A 125 -17.84 -2.72 24.32
C LYS A 125 -18.65 -1.42 24.46
N GLY A 126 -18.58 -0.78 25.62
CA GLY A 126 -19.33 0.43 25.90
C GLY A 126 -20.83 0.23 26.03
N SER A 127 -21.57 1.34 25.87
CA SER A 127 -23.02 1.41 26.03
C SER A 127 -23.77 1.76 24.74
N SER A 128 -23.08 1.99 23.63
CA SER A 128 -23.70 2.24 22.33
C SER A 128 -24.47 1.02 21.84
N THR A 129 -25.56 1.24 21.12
CA THR A 129 -26.44 0.19 20.60
C THR A 129 -26.64 0.35 19.09
N GLY A 130 -27.05 -0.73 18.43
CA GLY A 130 -27.34 -0.76 17.00
C GLY A 130 -26.31 -1.53 16.18
N GLN A 131 -26.32 -1.28 14.88
CA GLN A 131 -25.49 -1.99 13.91
C GLN A 131 -24.00 -1.75 14.18
N ALA A 132 -23.20 -2.82 14.12
CA ALA A 132 -21.76 -2.75 14.18
C ALA A 132 -21.18 -2.19 12.88
N ILE A 133 -20.29 -1.21 12.99
CA ILE A 133 -19.54 -0.63 11.89
C ILE A 133 -18.07 -0.53 12.33
N ILE A 134 -17.14 -0.87 11.46
CA ILE A 134 -15.70 -0.67 11.66
C ILE A 134 -15.22 0.33 10.62
N ALA A 135 -14.96 1.55 11.06
CA ALA A 135 -14.54 2.67 10.24
C ALA A 135 -13.00 2.81 10.23
N GLY A 136 -12.49 3.67 9.36
CA GLY A 136 -11.09 4.07 9.33
C GLY A 136 -10.25 3.41 8.24
N LEU A 137 -10.89 2.77 7.23
CA LEU A 137 -10.17 2.29 6.06
C LEU A 137 -9.41 3.45 5.39
N PRO A 138 -8.16 3.21 4.94
CA PRO A 138 -7.28 4.27 4.42
C PRO A 138 -7.76 4.84 3.08
N PHE A 139 -8.50 4.05 2.29
CA PHE A 139 -8.97 4.44 0.96
C PHE A 139 -10.44 4.08 0.78
N THR A 140 -11.11 4.87 -0.05
CA THR A 140 -12.51 4.61 -0.45
C THR A 140 -12.58 3.42 -1.40
N ALA A 141 -13.44 2.45 -1.14
CA ALA A 141 -13.64 1.30 -2.01
C ALA A 141 -14.31 1.72 -3.32
N GLY A 142 -13.72 1.39 -4.45
CA GLY A 142 -14.28 1.66 -5.79
C GLY A 142 -15.45 0.75 -6.13
N MET A 143 -15.49 -0.45 -5.55
CA MET A 143 -16.57 -1.41 -5.71
C MET A 143 -16.87 -2.15 -4.41
N THR A 144 -18.06 -2.76 -4.33
CA THR A 144 -18.41 -3.61 -3.19
C THR A 144 -17.47 -4.81 -3.12
N ALA A 145 -16.85 -4.99 -1.95
CA ALA A 145 -16.01 -6.14 -1.64
C ALA A 145 -16.57 -6.89 -0.43
N VAL A 146 -16.39 -8.21 -0.40
CA VAL A 146 -16.76 -9.04 0.75
C VAL A 146 -15.51 -9.73 1.25
N THR A 147 -15.18 -9.51 2.52
CA THR A 147 -14.00 -10.09 3.17
C THR A 147 -14.42 -11.06 4.27
N ALA A 148 -13.56 -12.02 4.56
CA ALA A 148 -13.75 -12.88 5.72
C ALA A 148 -13.37 -12.13 7.00
N MET A 149 -14.16 -12.33 8.04
CA MET A 149 -13.90 -11.79 9.37
C MET A 149 -13.76 -12.97 10.35
N HIS A 150 -12.71 -12.93 11.13
CA HIS A 150 -12.53 -13.87 12.23
C HIS A 150 -12.82 -13.16 13.55
N VAL A 151 -13.77 -13.69 14.32
CA VAL A 151 -14.15 -13.13 15.61
C VAL A 151 -14.03 -14.20 16.67
N ASN A 152 -13.25 -13.89 17.71
CA ASN A 152 -13.18 -14.70 18.92
C ASN A 152 -13.88 -13.98 20.07
N GLN A 153 -14.40 -14.73 21.02
CA GLN A 153 -15.01 -14.21 22.25
C GLN A 153 -16.19 -13.27 21.98
N MET A 154 -17.09 -13.68 21.09
CA MET A 154 -18.40 -13.04 20.94
C MET A 154 -19.37 -13.54 22.01
N ASP A 155 -20.34 -12.71 22.38
CA ASP A 155 -21.39 -13.09 23.33
C ASP A 155 -22.36 -14.11 22.74
N THR A 156 -22.43 -14.22 21.42
CA THR A 156 -23.29 -15.18 20.72
C THR A 156 -22.46 -16.20 19.94
N SER A 157 -22.89 -17.46 19.97
CA SER A 157 -22.35 -18.50 19.10
C SER A 157 -22.82 -18.27 17.68
N LEU A 158 -21.88 -17.98 16.77
CA LEU A 158 -22.16 -17.86 15.35
C LEU A 158 -22.05 -19.24 14.69
N ALA A 159 -23.12 -19.69 14.06
CA ALA A 159 -23.16 -20.98 13.34
C ALA A 159 -22.24 -20.98 12.10
N VAL A 160 -21.94 -19.82 11.55
CA VAL A 160 -21.11 -19.61 10.37
C VAL A 160 -20.18 -18.42 10.65
N PRO A 161 -18.91 -18.46 10.22
CA PRO A 161 -18.02 -17.31 10.34
C PRO A 161 -18.65 -16.06 9.72
N PRO A 162 -18.57 -14.90 10.38
CA PRO A 162 -19.13 -13.67 9.86
C PRO A 162 -18.34 -13.19 8.63
N THR A 163 -19.00 -12.43 7.80
CA THR A 163 -18.41 -11.70 6.68
C THR A 163 -18.28 -10.22 7.02
N CYS A 164 -17.43 -9.52 6.30
CA CYS A 164 -17.19 -8.10 6.55
C CYS A 164 -17.21 -7.33 5.22
N PRO A 165 -18.39 -7.07 4.64
CA PRO A 165 -18.49 -6.34 3.39
C PRO A 165 -18.06 -4.88 3.54
N ILE A 166 -17.51 -4.35 2.46
CA ILE A 166 -17.23 -2.94 2.23
C ILE A 166 -18.11 -2.50 1.06
N GLY A 167 -18.95 -1.51 1.26
CA GLY A 167 -19.77 -0.96 0.17
C GLY A 167 -18.94 -0.11 -0.81
N ALA A 168 -19.37 -0.05 -2.08
CA ALA A 168 -18.80 0.88 -3.03
C ALA A 168 -18.96 2.32 -2.53
N GLY A 169 -17.94 3.15 -2.72
CA GLY A 169 -17.91 4.52 -2.21
C GLY A 169 -17.69 4.63 -0.69
N SER A 170 -17.37 3.53 0.01
CA SER A 170 -17.28 3.48 1.46
C SER A 170 -15.84 3.30 1.96
N THR A 171 -15.61 3.77 3.19
CA THR A 171 -14.38 3.56 3.98
C THR A 171 -14.66 2.77 5.26
N VAL A 172 -15.77 2.01 5.29
CA VAL A 172 -16.16 1.24 6.47
C VAL A 172 -16.49 -0.21 6.14
N PHE A 173 -16.19 -1.09 7.07
CA PHE A 173 -16.71 -2.45 7.09
C PHE A 173 -18.08 -2.49 7.77
N THR A 174 -18.97 -3.30 7.23
CA THR A 174 -20.28 -3.59 7.81
C THR A 174 -20.35 -5.08 8.16
N PRO A 175 -19.89 -5.50 9.35
CA PRO A 175 -19.89 -6.90 9.75
C PRO A 175 -21.28 -7.54 9.69
N ALA A 176 -21.37 -8.75 9.14
CA ALA A 176 -22.64 -9.46 8.96
C ALA A 176 -22.47 -10.96 9.26
N LYS A 177 -23.54 -11.56 9.76
CA LYS A 177 -23.69 -13.01 9.99
C LYS A 177 -24.83 -13.56 9.12
N MET A 178 -24.78 -14.86 8.84
CA MET A 178 -25.91 -15.55 8.22
C MET A 178 -26.93 -15.93 9.30
N SER A 179 -28.17 -15.58 9.07
CA SER A 179 -29.31 -15.95 9.90
C SER A 179 -30.47 -16.38 9.02
N SER A 180 -30.94 -17.61 9.19
CA SER A 180 -32.07 -18.16 8.42
C SER A 180 -31.94 -18.00 6.90
N GLY A 181 -30.70 -18.14 6.36
CA GLY A 181 -30.42 -18.02 4.92
C GLY A 181 -30.25 -16.60 4.39
N SER A 182 -30.32 -15.59 5.25
CA SER A 182 -30.10 -14.18 4.89
C SER A 182 -28.93 -13.58 5.65
N ALA A 183 -28.23 -12.64 5.03
CA ALA A 183 -27.19 -11.85 5.70
C ALA A 183 -27.87 -10.82 6.62
N VAL A 184 -27.49 -10.84 7.89
CA VAL A 184 -27.94 -9.88 8.91
C VAL A 184 -26.71 -9.20 9.49
N THR A 185 -26.73 -7.88 9.58
CA THR A 185 -25.63 -7.12 10.18
C THR A 185 -25.44 -7.50 11.64
N LEU A 186 -24.18 -7.56 12.09
CA LEU A 186 -23.89 -7.71 13.50
C LEU A 186 -24.32 -6.45 14.26
N ALA A 187 -24.77 -6.63 15.50
CA ALA A 187 -25.16 -5.56 16.39
C ALA A 187 -24.36 -5.63 17.71
N GLU A 188 -24.51 -4.65 18.59
CA GLU A 188 -23.87 -4.60 19.89
C GLU A 188 -24.11 -5.84 20.75
N THR A 189 -25.25 -6.52 20.56
CA THR A 189 -25.61 -7.75 21.25
C THR A 189 -24.75 -8.95 20.83
N ASP A 190 -24.06 -8.86 19.71
CA ASP A 190 -23.14 -9.90 19.22
C ASP A 190 -21.74 -9.75 19.82
N PHE A 191 -21.44 -8.66 20.52
CA PHE A 191 -20.12 -8.35 21.07
C PHE A 191 -20.12 -8.35 22.60
N GLY A 192 -19.06 -8.89 23.19
CA GLY A 192 -18.76 -8.79 24.60
C GLY A 192 -17.63 -7.80 24.89
N ASN A 193 -17.38 -7.54 26.18
CA ASN A 193 -16.31 -6.65 26.62
C ASN A 193 -14.91 -7.13 26.26
N THR A 194 -14.75 -8.42 25.95
CA THR A 194 -13.46 -9.04 25.59
C THR A 194 -13.43 -9.52 24.15
N SER A 195 -14.32 -9.03 23.31
CA SER A 195 -14.38 -9.43 21.89
C SER A 195 -13.07 -9.15 21.15
N ILE A 196 -12.66 -10.13 20.35
CA ILE A 196 -11.50 -10.06 19.48
C ILE A 196 -11.98 -10.13 18.04
N VAL A 197 -11.67 -9.10 17.27
CA VAL A 197 -12.00 -8.99 15.84
C VAL A 197 -10.72 -8.95 15.04
N ARG A 198 -10.61 -9.84 14.07
CA ARG A 198 -9.53 -9.87 13.09
C ARG A 198 -10.10 -9.95 11.70
N ILE A 199 -9.64 -9.09 10.80
CA ILE A 199 -10.09 -9.04 9.41
C ILE A 199 -8.85 -8.99 8.54
N SER A 200 -8.72 -9.99 7.65
CA SER A 200 -7.83 -9.91 6.50
C SER A 200 -8.68 -9.49 5.31
N PHE A 201 -8.28 -8.44 4.62
CA PHE A 201 -9.10 -7.85 3.58
C PHE A 201 -8.31 -7.49 2.33
N HIS A 202 -9.03 -7.41 1.23
CA HIS A 202 -8.58 -6.72 0.03
C HIS A 202 -9.77 -6.08 -0.67
N TYR A 203 -9.55 -4.94 -1.29
CA TYR A 203 -10.57 -4.26 -2.10
C TYR A 203 -9.91 -3.43 -3.19
N GLN A 204 -10.72 -2.99 -4.16
CA GLN A 204 -10.31 -2.09 -5.22
C GLN A 204 -10.66 -0.64 -4.85
N VAL A 205 -9.78 0.28 -5.16
CA VAL A 205 -9.96 1.73 -5.03
C VAL A 205 -10.15 2.37 -6.39
#